data_62eff6878c772624bba8f63189ff4963
#
_entry.id   62eff6878c772624bba8f63189ff4963
#
_cell.length_a   1.000
_cell.length_b   1.000
_cell.length_c   1.000
_cell.angle_alpha   90.00
_cell.angle_beta   90.00
_cell.angle_gamma   90.00
#
_symmetry.space_group_name_H-M   'P 1'
#
loop_
_entity.id
_entity.type
_entity.pdbx_description
1 polymer ?
#
loop_
_entity_poly.entity_id
_entity_poly.type
_entity_poly.pdbx_seq_one_letter_code
_entity_poly.pdbx_strand_id
1 'polypeptide(L)'
;APAAALLLEGFEFRDDGLEGERITPTGAAILRFLQPTQTHVEAARLGGLGYGFGTKTFPGISNVLRAVTFDTGGPAPEQEVWEWQSARLISFEVDDQTAEELAVGAERLRAMPEVLDLTQFAAYGKKGRLVTSWQIVCLPADVDAVVGATFDQTTTIGLRVTETRRAILTRSAWARATDRGEIRVKSVRRP
;
A
#
# COMPACT_ATOMS: atom_id res chain seq x y z
N ALA A 1 -25.49 25.44 -13.06
CA ALA A 1 -25.35 25.89 -11.64
C ALA A 1 -23.94 26.47 -11.42
N PRO A 2 -23.77 27.56 -10.65
CA PRO A 2 -22.46 28.19 -10.42
C PRO A 2 -21.40 27.19 -9.88
N ALA A 3 -21.81 26.30 -8.98
CA ALA A 3 -20.93 25.28 -8.41
C ALA A 3 -20.39 24.28 -9.47
N ALA A 4 -21.22 23.86 -10.43
CA ALA A 4 -20.76 22.98 -11.50
C ALA A 4 -19.73 23.68 -12.40
N ALA A 5 -19.92 24.96 -12.70
CA ALA A 5 -18.97 25.74 -13.51
C ALA A 5 -17.59 25.85 -12.82
N LEU A 6 -17.55 26.14 -11.51
CA LEU A 6 -16.31 26.20 -10.75
C LEU A 6 -15.59 24.85 -10.72
N LEU A 7 -16.33 23.74 -10.54
CA LEU A 7 -15.75 22.40 -10.51
C LEU A 7 -15.19 21.96 -11.87
N LEU A 8 -15.76 22.47 -12.97
CA LEU A 8 -15.37 22.11 -14.33
C LEU A 8 -14.42 23.13 -14.99
N GLU A 9 -13.87 24.06 -14.20
CA GLU A 9 -12.85 24.98 -14.72
C GLU A 9 -11.64 24.21 -15.30
N GLY A 10 -11.28 24.56 -16.55
CA GLY A 10 -10.20 23.88 -17.29
C GLY A 10 -10.65 22.68 -18.13
N PHE A 11 -11.94 22.27 -18.05
CA PHE A 11 -12.49 21.27 -18.96
C PHE A 11 -12.98 21.92 -20.26
N GLU A 12 -12.84 21.21 -21.38
CA GLU A 12 -13.42 21.65 -22.65
C GLU A 12 -14.92 21.35 -22.68
N PHE A 13 -15.68 22.32 -23.14
CA PHE A 13 -17.14 22.23 -23.30
C PHE A 13 -17.53 22.28 -24.76
N ARG A 14 -18.57 21.51 -25.07
CA ARG A 14 -19.22 21.58 -26.37
C ARG A 14 -20.69 21.97 -26.17
N ASP A 15 -21.14 22.99 -26.85
CA ASP A 15 -22.55 23.37 -26.88
C ASP A 15 -23.33 22.38 -27.76
N ASP A 16 -24.41 21.83 -27.23
CA ASP A 16 -25.33 20.91 -27.92
C ASP A 16 -26.59 21.63 -28.42
N GLY A 17 -26.69 22.95 -28.24
CA GLY A 17 -27.80 23.79 -28.70
C GLY A 17 -29.10 23.61 -27.91
N LEU A 18 -29.11 22.88 -26.79
CA LEU A 18 -30.29 22.65 -25.97
C LEU A 18 -30.20 23.39 -24.65
N GLU A 19 -31.30 24.02 -24.22
CA GLU A 19 -31.37 24.71 -22.94
C GLU A 19 -31.38 23.74 -21.75
N GLY A 20 -30.62 24.07 -20.71
CA GLY A 20 -30.66 23.40 -19.41
C GLY A 20 -29.33 22.81 -18.98
N GLU A 21 -29.28 22.36 -17.75
CA GLU A 21 -28.11 21.80 -17.11
C GLU A 21 -27.89 20.34 -17.56
N ARG A 22 -26.74 20.02 -18.12
CA ARG A 22 -26.31 18.66 -18.54
C ARG A 22 -25.55 17.94 -17.45
N ILE A 23 -24.78 18.67 -16.66
CA ILE A 23 -23.92 18.13 -15.63
C ILE A 23 -24.31 18.75 -14.30
N THR A 24 -24.79 17.92 -13.38
CA THR A 24 -25.12 18.36 -12.01
C THR A 24 -23.85 18.66 -11.22
N PRO A 25 -23.90 19.44 -10.12
CA PRO A 25 -22.73 19.67 -9.26
C PRO A 25 -22.08 18.37 -8.77
N THR A 26 -22.87 17.34 -8.47
CA THR A 26 -22.34 16.01 -8.10
C THR A 26 -21.58 15.35 -9.24
N GLY A 27 -22.13 15.39 -10.46
CA GLY A 27 -21.44 14.88 -11.67
C GLY A 27 -20.15 15.65 -11.95
N ALA A 28 -20.17 16.96 -11.80
CA ALA A 28 -18.99 17.81 -11.94
C ALA A 28 -17.91 17.49 -10.91
N ALA A 29 -18.28 17.22 -9.66
CA ALA A 29 -17.34 16.82 -8.61
C ALA A 29 -16.67 15.47 -8.93
N ILE A 30 -17.42 14.51 -9.46
CA ILE A 30 -16.89 13.21 -9.90
C ILE A 30 -15.89 13.39 -11.05
N LEU A 31 -16.23 14.20 -12.09
CA LEU A 31 -15.33 14.48 -13.18
C LEU A 31 -14.06 15.20 -12.71
N ARG A 32 -14.20 16.17 -11.81
CA ARG A 32 -13.06 16.88 -11.22
C ARG A 32 -12.11 15.93 -10.45
N PHE A 33 -12.68 14.97 -9.73
CA PHE A 33 -11.90 13.95 -9.00
C PHE A 33 -11.19 12.98 -9.94
N LEU A 34 -11.88 12.50 -10.98
CA LEU A 34 -11.34 11.52 -11.94
C LEU A 34 -10.33 12.14 -12.93
N GLN A 35 -10.41 13.46 -13.15
CA GLN A 35 -9.56 14.18 -14.12
C GLN A 35 -9.41 13.44 -15.46
N PRO A 36 -10.51 13.09 -16.15
CA PRO A 36 -10.43 12.34 -17.39
C PRO A 36 -9.65 13.13 -18.46
N THR A 37 -8.89 12.41 -19.24
CA THR A 37 -8.22 12.99 -20.42
C THR A 37 -9.16 12.95 -21.62
N GLN A 38 -9.10 13.96 -22.50
CA GLN A 38 -9.90 14.02 -23.74
C GLN A 38 -9.18 13.33 -24.91
N THR A 39 -8.58 12.18 -24.66
CA THR A 39 -7.90 11.39 -25.69
C THR A 39 -8.85 10.35 -26.26
N HIS A 40 -8.84 10.21 -27.60
CA HIS A 40 -9.54 9.13 -28.27
C HIS A 40 -8.71 7.85 -28.26
N VAL A 41 -9.37 6.72 -28.09
CA VAL A 41 -8.75 5.40 -28.24
C VAL A 41 -8.65 5.10 -29.74
N GLU A 42 -7.44 5.05 -30.29
CA GLU A 42 -7.22 4.84 -31.73
C GLU A 42 -7.55 3.41 -32.20
N ALA A 43 -7.21 2.40 -31.38
CA ALA A 43 -7.54 1.00 -31.66
C ALA A 43 -7.71 0.24 -30.33
N ALA A 44 -8.86 -0.39 -30.15
CA ALA A 44 -9.15 -1.18 -28.95
C ALA A 44 -10.28 -2.16 -29.18
N ARG A 45 -10.33 -3.22 -28.41
CA ARG A 45 -11.45 -4.16 -28.41
C ARG A 45 -12.52 -3.64 -27.44
N LEU A 46 -13.79 -3.58 -27.90
CA LEU A 46 -14.91 -3.22 -27.03
C LEU A 46 -15.04 -4.27 -25.90
N GLY A 47 -14.98 -3.84 -24.65
CA GLY A 47 -15.11 -4.69 -23.47
C GLY A 47 -16.55 -4.74 -22.97
N GLY A 48 -17.08 -3.63 -22.46
CA GLY A 48 -18.41 -3.58 -21.86
C GLY A 48 -19.07 -2.23 -22.05
N LEU A 49 -20.39 -2.21 -21.79
CA LEU A 49 -21.25 -1.03 -21.88
C LEU A 49 -22.05 -0.86 -20.59
N GLY A 50 -22.11 0.36 -20.08
CA GLY A 50 -22.95 0.74 -18.96
C GLY A 50 -23.76 1.99 -19.28
N TYR A 51 -24.96 2.07 -18.76
CA TYR A 51 -25.87 3.21 -18.95
C TYR A 51 -26.40 3.70 -17.61
N GLY A 52 -26.43 5.01 -17.44
CA GLY A 52 -27.11 5.69 -16.36
C GLY A 52 -28.10 6.71 -16.91
N PHE A 53 -29.35 6.65 -16.49
CA PHE A 53 -30.39 7.54 -16.98
C PHE A 53 -30.67 8.65 -15.95
N GLY A 54 -30.71 9.90 -16.46
CA GLY A 54 -31.18 11.03 -15.65
C GLY A 54 -32.71 11.16 -15.65
N THR A 55 -33.24 11.86 -14.68
CA THR A 55 -34.68 12.09 -14.52
C THR A 55 -35.24 13.22 -15.41
N LYS A 56 -34.37 14.11 -15.90
CA LYS A 56 -34.77 15.20 -16.82
C LYS A 56 -35.02 14.67 -18.22
N THR A 57 -36.08 15.16 -18.88
CA THR A 57 -36.36 14.87 -20.27
C THR A 57 -35.95 16.04 -21.14
N PHE A 58 -35.26 15.77 -22.25
CA PHE A 58 -34.84 16.75 -23.24
C PHE A 58 -35.47 16.43 -24.60
N PRO A 59 -35.92 17.44 -25.36
CA PRO A 59 -36.49 17.21 -26.66
C PRO A 59 -35.44 16.63 -27.65
N GLY A 60 -35.77 15.50 -28.25
CA GLY A 60 -34.97 14.91 -29.32
C GLY A 60 -33.69 14.15 -28.88
N ILE A 61 -33.33 14.16 -27.60
CA ILE A 61 -32.18 13.41 -27.08
C ILE A 61 -32.52 12.66 -25.79
N SER A 62 -31.81 11.56 -25.59
CA SER A 62 -31.90 10.79 -24.33
C SER A 62 -31.00 11.40 -23.27
N ASN A 63 -31.51 11.59 -22.07
CA ASN A 63 -30.72 11.99 -20.91
C ASN A 63 -30.01 10.76 -20.33
N VAL A 64 -28.92 10.37 -20.93
CA VAL A 64 -28.19 9.15 -20.58
C VAL A 64 -26.67 9.40 -20.52
N LEU A 65 -26.06 8.93 -19.46
CA LEU A 65 -24.61 8.75 -19.40
C LEU A 65 -24.29 7.34 -19.88
N ARG A 66 -23.43 7.23 -20.87
CA ARG A 66 -22.93 5.96 -21.38
C ARG A 66 -21.47 5.79 -21.01
N ALA A 67 -21.15 4.74 -20.29
CA ALA A 67 -19.79 4.30 -20.03
C ALA A 67 -19.45 3.14 -20.96
N VAL A 68 -18.28 3.21 -21.59
CA VAL A 68 -17.77 2.18 -22.50
C VAL A 68 -16.39 1.81 -22.01
N THR A 69 -16.15 0.51 -21.77
CA THR A 69 -14.81 0.02 -21.49
C THR A 69 -14.18 -0.52 -22.77
N PHE A 70 -12.92 -0.19 -22.97
CA PHE A 70 -12.13 -0.68 -24.07
C PHE A 70 -10.94 -1.48 -23.55
N ASP A 71 -10.73 -2.66 -24.14
CA ASP A 71 -9.49 -3.38 -23.98
C ASP A 71 -8.50 -2.86 -25.04
N THR A 72 -7.59 -2.03 -24.60
CA THR A 72 -6.56 -1.41 -25.45
C THR A 72 -5.38 -2.33 -25.71
N GLY A 73 -5.41 -3.60 -25.25
CA GLY A 73 -4.22 -4.46 -25.20
C GLY A 73 -3.13 -3.82 -24.35
N GLY A 74 -3.54 -3.01 -23.40
CA GLY A 74 -2.73 -2.09 -22.63
C GLY A 74 -1.47 -2.70 -22.03
N PRO A 75 -0.57 -1.87 -21.53
CA PRO A 75 0.64 -2.36 -20.89
C PRO A 75 0.25 -3.44 -19.89
N ALA A 76 1.04 -4.51 -19.91
CA ALA A 76 0.91 -5.62 -18.96
C ALA A 76 0.53 -5.11 -17.56
N PRO A 77 -0.27 -5.87 -16.80
CA PRO A 77 -0.81 -5.44 -15.52
C PRO A 77 0.24 -4.63 -14.77
N GLU A 78 -0.16 -3.47 -14.28
CA GLU A 78 0.74 -2.55 -13.56
C GLU A 78 1.69 -3.38 -12.71
N GLN A 79 2.98 -3.18 -12.92
CA GLN A 79 4.02 -3.90 -12.17
C GLN A 79 3.59 -3.97 -10.72
N GLU A 80 3.51 -5.18 -10.17
CA GLU A 80 3.17 -5.38 -8.78
C GLU A 80 3.92 -4.35 -7.94
N VAL A 81 3.18 -3.49 -7.26
CA VAL A 81 3.75 -2.38 -6.48
C VAL A 81 4.57 -2.91 -5.30
N TRP A 82 4.51 -4.21 -5.10
CA TRP A 82 5.27 -4.97 -4.11
C TRP A 82 5.93 -6.20 -4.73
N GLU A 83 6.97 -6.65 -4.09
CA GLU A 83 7.63 -7.93 -4.36
C GLU A 83 7.43 -8.89 -3.18
N TRP A 84 7.32 -10.18 -3.47
CA TRP A 84 7.25 -11.21 -2.46
C TRP A 84 8.65 -11.71 -2.11
N GLN A 85 8.98 -11.66 -0.82
CA GLN A 85 10.23 -12.17 -0.29
C GLN A 85 9.96 -13.31 0.68
N SER A 86 10.66 -14.45 0.50
CA SER A 86 10.68 -15.53 1.49
C SER A 86 11.39 -15.05 2.75
N ALA A 87 10.82 -15.38 3.90
CA ALA A 87 11.38 -15.05 5.20
C ALA A 87 11.18 -16.18 6.19
N ARG A 88 11.81 -16.07 7.34
CA ARG A 88 11.58 -16.91 8.51
C ARG A 88 11.14 -16.05 9.67
N LEU A 89 10.13 -16.55 10.39
CA LEU A 89 9.68 -15.99 11.65
C LEU A 89 10.17 -16.90 12.78
N ILE A 90 11.05 -16.38 13.62
CA ILE A 90 11.53 -17.03 14.84
C ILE A 90 10.70 -16.50 15.99
N SER A 91 10.07 -17.37 16.76
CA SER A 91 9.22 -16.98 17.88
C SER A 91 9.52 -17.81 19.14
N PHE A 92 9.57 -17.14 20.29
CA PHE A 92 9.83 -17.73 21.59
C PHE A 92 9.30 -16.83 22.71
N GLU A 93 9.28 -17.35 23.92
CA GLU A 93 8.89 -16.63 25.13
C GLU A 93 10.01 -16.71 26.16
N VAL A 94 10.15 -15.64 26.96
CA VAL A 94 11.07 -15.55 28.10
C VAL A 94 10.27 -15.09 29.33
N ASP A 95 10.43 -15.81 30.48
CA ASP A 95 9.72 -15.54 31.74
C ASP A 95 10.67 -15.33 32.94
N ASP A 96 11.97 -15.37 32.74
CA ASP A 96 12.99 -15.38 33.76
C ASP A 96 14.15 -14.39 33.58
N GLN A 97 13.96 -13.37 32.71
CA GLN A 97 14.90 -12.27 32.55
C GLN A 97 14.30 -10.92 32.97
N THR A 98 15.14 -10.04 33.48
CA THR A 98 14.72 -8.66 33.79
C THR A 98 14.46 -7.84 32.54
N ALA A 99 13.72 -6.74 32.69
CA ALA A 99 13.43 -5.84 31.56
C ALA A 99 14.70 -5.23 30.95
N GLU A 100 15.72 -4.96 31.80
CA GLU A 100 17.01 -4.43 31.36
C GLU A 100 17.78 -5.46 30.53
N GLU A 101 17.83 -6.72 30.96
CA GLU A 101 18.50 -7.80 30.21
C GLU A 101 17.79 -8.04 28.85
N LEU A 102 16.46 -8.08 28.85
CA LEU A 102 15.66 -8.20 27.63
C LEU A 102 15.92 -7.03 26.66
N ALA A 103 16.04 -5.79 27.18
CA ALA A 103 16.34 -4.62 26.37
C ALA A 103 17.72 -4.71 25.71
N VAL A 104 18.75 -5.09 26.49
CA VAL A 104 20.11 -5.29 25.98
C VAL A 104 20.16 -6.39 24.91
N GLY A 105 19.51 -7.53 25.17
CA GLY A 105 19.41 -8.64 24.21
C GLY A 105 18.73 -8.20 22.91
N ALA A 106 17.64 -7.44 23.02
CA ALA A 106 16.91 -6.90 21.87
C ALA A 106 17.75 -5.93 21.04
N GLU A 107 18.50 -5.04 21.67
CA GLU A 107 19.39 -4.10 20.96
C GLU A 107 20.49 -4.83 20.20
N ARG A 108 21.12 -5.84 20.83
CA ARG A 108 22.17 -6.65 20.19
C ARG A 108 21.63 -7.43 19.00
N LEU A 109 20.47 -8.07 19.13
CA LEU A 109 19.83 -8.80 18.05
C LEU A 109 19.40 -7.85 16.91
N ARG A 110 18.84 -6.66 17.22
CA ARG A 110 18.48 -5.67 16.20
C ARG A 110 19.68 -5.09 15.47
N ALA A 111 20.85 -5.06 16.10
CA ALA A 111 22.08 -4.59 15.48
C ALA A 111 22.66 -5.57 14.46
N MET A 112 22.21 -6.82 14.45
CA MET A 112 22.66 -7.82 13.49
C MET A 112 22.11 -7.52 12.09
N PRO A 113 22.94 -7.54 11.03
CA PRO A 113 22.47 -7.33 9.66
C PRO A 113 21.53 -8.43 9.16
N GLU A 114 21.58 -9.62 9.77
CA GLU A 114 20.75 -10.78 9.49
C GLU A 114 19.32 -10.61 10.01
N VAL A 115 19.09 -9.73 10.99
CA VAL A 115 17.78 -9.46 11.58
C VAL A 115 17.08 -8.36 10.79
N LEU A 116 15.99 -8.72 10.12
CA LEU A 116 15.19 -7.78 9.32
C LEU A 116 14.21 -6.97 10.18
N ASP A 117 13.68 -7.60 11.23
CA ASP A 117 12.79 -6.98 12.20
C ASP A 117 12.76 -7.80 13.49
N LEU A 118 12.54 -7.11 14.62
CA LEU A 118 12.37 -7.73 15.93
C LEU A 118 11.31 -6.98 16.73
N THR A 119 10.28 -7.70 17.16
CA THR A 119 9.24 -7.19 18.04
C THR A 119 9.15 -7.97 19.34
N GLN A 120 8.73 -7.28 20.39
CA GLN A 120 8.49 -7.85 21.72
C GLN A 120 7.13 -7.40 22.22
N PHE A 121 6.39 -8.29 22.87
CA PHE A 121 5.12 -7.97 23.48
C PHE A 121 4.87 -8.83 24.71
N ALA A 122 4.13 -8.27 25.67
CA ALA A 122 3.75 -8.98 26.86
C ALA A 122 2.67 -10.04 26.54
N ALA A 123 2.84 -11.23 27.06
CA ALA A 123 1.90 -12.32 26.91
C ALA A 123 1.76 -13.11 28.22
N TYR A 124 0.74 -13.97 28.31
CA TYR A 124 0.58 -14.90 29.42
C TYR A 124 0.96 -16.31 28.99
N GLY A 125 1.96 -16.88 29.65
CA GLY A 125 2.44 -18.24 29.41
C GLY A 125 1.78 -19.27 30.30
N LYS A 126 2.46 -20.39 30.52
CA LYS A 126 2.01 -21.48 31.40
C LYS A 126 1.72 -20.98 32.82
N LYS A 127 0.66 -21.50 33.42
CA LYS A 127 0.23 -21.16 34.78
C LYS A 127 -0.09 -19.67 35.00
N GLY A 128 -0.45 -18.95 33.92
CA GLY A 128 -0.78 -17.52 33.99
C GLY A 128 0.42 -16.60 34.27
N ARG A 129 1.65 -17.04 34.07
CA ARG A 129 2.84 -16.19 34.23
C ARG A 129 2.92 -15.16 33.12
N LEU A 130 3.26 -13.94 33.49
CA LEU A 130 3.61 -12.92 32.52
C LEU A 130 4.94 -13.31 31.84
N VAL A 131 4.96 -13.30 30.53
CA VAL A 131 6.13 -13.61 29.71
C VAL A 131 6.35 -12.51 28.69
N THR A 132 7.58 -12.32 28.24
CA THR A 132 7.87 -11.52 27.05
C THR A 132 7.93 -12.45 25.85
N SER A 133 7.00 -12.27 24.92
CA SER A 133 7.01 -12.99 23.63
C SER A 133 7.83 -12.22 22.63
N TRP A 134 8.65 -12.91 21.88
CA TRP A 134 9.55 -12.36 20.87
C TRP A 134 9.19 -12.88 19.49
N GLN A 135 9.30 -12.00 18.51
CA GLN A 135 9.21 -12.34 17.10
C GLN A 135 10.37 -11.69 16.35
N ILE A 136 11.16 -12.51 15.68
CA ILE A 136 12.31 -12.08 14.88
C ILE A 136 12.07 -12.52 13.44
N VAL A 137 12.26 -11.61 12.50
CA VAL A 137 12.16 -11.89 11.06
C VAL A 137 13.57 -11.85 10.47
N CYS A 138 13.94 -12.91 9.74
CA CYS A 138 15.21 -13.00 9.02
C CYS A 138 15.02 -13.65 7.64
N LEU A 139 16.06 -13.64 6.81
CA LEU A 139 16.07 -14.40 5.57
C LEU A 139 16.30 -15.90 5.83
N PRO A 140 15.88 -16.78 4.92
CA PRO A 140 16.10 -18.22 5.07
C PRO A 140 17.58 -18.62 5.27
N ALA A 141 18.49 -17.90 4.63
CA ALA A 141 19.92 -18.16 4.73
C ALA A 141 20.54 -17.80 6.08
N ASP A 142 19.87 -16.92 6.84
CA ASP A 142 20.40 -16.32 8.07
C ASP A 142 19.85 -16.97 9.35
N VAL A 143 18.98 -17.96 9.21
CA VAL A 143 18.27 -18.60 10.34
C VAL A 143 19.22 -19.10 11.41
N ASP A 144 20.22 -19.87 11.03
CA ASP A 144 21.13 -20.50 12.01
C ASP A 144 21.93 -19.47 12.79
N ALA A 145 22.37 -18.39 12.13
CA ALA A 145 23.07 -17.29 12.80
C ALA A 145 22.17 -16.57 13.81
N VAL A 146 20.93 -16.27 13.41
CA VAL A 146 19.97 -15.59 14.27
C VAL A 146 19.51 -16.49 15.44
N VAL A 147 19.32 -17.79 15.20
CA VAL A 147 19.00 -18.77 16.25
C VAL A 147 20.13 -18.86 17.27
N GLY A 148 21.39 -18.99 16.80
CA GLY A 148 22.55 -19.01 17.69
C GLY A 148 22.64 -17.76 18.57
N ALA A 149 22.55 -16.57 17.94
CA ALA A 149 22.56 -15.32 18.66
C ALA A 149 21.38 -15.17 19.64
N THR A 150 20.21 -15.70 19.30
CA THR A 150 19.04 -15.70 20.21
C THR A 150 19.31 -16.50 21.48
N PHE A 151 19.89 -17.68 21.37
CA PHE A 151 20.28 -18.47 22.54
C PHE A 151 21.39 -17.81 23.36
N ASP A 152 22.30 -17.07 22.74
CA ASP A 152 23.36 -16.35 23.45
C ASP A 152 22.85 -15.11 24.20
N GLN A 153 21.79 -14.48 23.71
CA GLN A 153 21.27 -13.22 24.26
C GLN A 153 20.06 -13.38 25.16
N THR A 154 19.47 -14.57 25.24
CA THR A 154 18.28 -14.84 26.05
C THR A 154 18.39 -16.15 26.82
N THR A 155 17.57 -16.31 27.84
CA THR A 155 17.47 -17.56 28.63
C THR A 155 16.55 -18.60 28.00
N THR A 156 15.99 -18.31 26.83
CA THR A 156 15.12 -19.29 26.15
C THR A 156 15.86 -20.60 25.88
N ILE A 157 15.24 -21.71 26.17
CA ILE A 157 15.77 -23.05 25.91
C ILE A 157 15.21 -23.68 24.62
N GLY A 158 14.33 -22.95 23.93
CA GLY A 158 13.71 -23.41 22.70
C GLY A 158 12.95 -22.32 21.99
N LEU A 159 12.95 -22.38 20.68
CA LEU A 159 12.25 -21.45 19.81
C LEU A 159 11.57 -22.18 18.65
N ARG A 160 10.64 -21.51 18.00
CA ARG A 160 9.93 -22.01 16.82
C ARG A 160 10.37 -21.22 15.60
N VAL A 161 10.64 -21.91 14.50
CA VAL A 161 10.95 -21.31 13.22
C VAL A 161 9.82 -21.64 12.24
N THR A 162 9.18 -20.62 11.72
CA THR A 162 8.06 -20.77 10.76
C THR A 162 8.46 -20.17 9.42
N GLU A 163 8.16 -20.89 8.35
CA GLU A 163 8.29 -20.34 7.01
C GLU A 163 7.20 -19.31 6.75
N THR A 164 7.60 -18.16 6.25
CA THR A 164 6.66 -17.09 5.92
C THR A 164 7.07 -16.35 4.67
N ARG A 165 6.19 -15.52 4.14
CA ARG A 165 6.46 -14.60 3.05
C ARG A 165 6.06 -13.20 3.46
N ARG A 166 6.83 -12.22 3.06
CA ARG A 166 6.48 -10.81 3.24
C ARG A 166 6.33 -10.12 1.90
N ALA A 167 5.33 -9.25 1.78
CA ALA A 167 5.18 -8.36 0.65
C ALA A 167 5.90 -7.04 0.96
N ILE A 168 6.77 -6.61 0.08
CA ILE A 168 7.60 -5.40 0.26
C ILE A 168 7.26 -4.45 -0.87
N LEU A 169 6.78 -3.24 -0.54
CA LEU A 169 6.56 -2.19 -1.53
C LEU A 169 7.88 -1.78 -2.18
N THR A 170 7.87 -1.66 -3.49
CA THR A 170 9.00 -1.12 -4.24
C THR A 170 9.31 0.29 -3.75
N ARG A 171 10.54 0.52 -3.35
CA ARG A 171 11.01 1.81 -2.84
C ARG A 171 12.25 2.28 -3.56
N SER A 172 12.32 3.56 -3.81
CA SER A 172 13.52 4.24 -4.29
C SER A 172 14.05 5.18 -3.22
N ALA A 173 15.36 5.33 -3.17
CA ALA A 173 16.02 6.27 -2.30
C ALA A 173 16.98 7.10 -3.12
N TRP A 174 16.96 8.42 -2.92
CA TRP A 174 17.90 9.35 -3.53
C TRP A 174 18.23 10.47 -2.54
N ALA A 175 19.31 11.18 -2.81
CA ALA A 175 19.68 12.35 -2.06
C ALA A 175 19.37 13.62 -2.88
N ARG A 176 18.88 14.66 -2.23
CA ARG A 176 18.64 15.97 -2.81
C ARG A 176 19.49 17.00 -2.09
N ALA A 177 20.34 17.68 -2.81
CA ALA A 177 21.08 18.84 -2.28
C ALA A 177 20.12 20.02 -2.07
N THR A 178 20.24 20.70 -0.95
CA THR A 178 19.53 21.93 -0.60
C THR A 178 20.53 22.97 -0.10
N ASP A 179 20.09 24.21 0.02
CA ASP A 179 20.86 25.30 0.60
C ASP A 179 21.26 25.07 2.08
N ARG A 180 20.63 24.11 2.76
CA ARG A 180 20.88 23.74 4.17
C ARG A 180 21.57 22.39 4.33
N GLY A 181 22.02 21.76 3.23
CA GLY A 181 22.67 20.46 3.22
C GLY A 181 21.94 19.42 2.39
N GLU A 182 22.41 18.18 2.46
CA GLU A 182 21.85 17.06 1.72
C GLU A 182 20.70 16.43 2.49
N ILE A 183 19.55 16.25 1.83
CA ILE A 183 18.38 15.56 2.36
C ILE A 183 18.23 14.22 1.68
N ARG A 184 18.18 13.14 2.47
CA ARG A 184 17.85 11.79 1.97
C ARG A 184 16.35 11.65 1.81
N VAL A 185 15.91 11.38 0.60
CA VAL A 185 14.50 11.16 0.26
C VAL A 185 14.26 9.68 0.02
N LYS A 186 13.25 9.11 0.67
CA LYS A 186 12.74 7.78 0.38
C LYS A 186 11.33 7.91 -0.19
N SER A 187 11.10 7.29 -1.34
CA SER A 187 9.80 7.25 -1.99
C SER A 187 9.30 5.81 -2.07
N VAL A 188 8.03 5.63 -1.82
CA VAL A 188 7.34 4.35 -1.89
C VAL A 188 6.13 4.53 -2.79
N ARG A 189 6.02 3.68 -3.82
CA ARG A 189 4.81 3.62 -4.64
C ARG A 189 3.78 2.74 -3.92
N ARG A 190 2.55 3.24 -3.80
CA ARG A 190 1.41 2.50 -3.24
C ARG A 190 0.44 2.14 -4.35
N PRO A 191 -0.35 1.06 -4.19
CA PRO A 191 -1.43 0.71 -5.10
C PRO A 191 -2.43 1.83 -5.29
#